data_7b46357aef12101f8c0bd88e0de33d87
#
_entry.id   7b46357aef12101f8c0bd88e0de33d87
#
_cell.length_a   1.000
_cell.length_b   1.000
_cell.length_c   1.000
_cell.angle_alpha   90.00
_cell.angle_beta   90.00
_cell.angle_gamma   90.00
#
_symmetry.space_group_name_H-M   'P 1'
#
loop_
_entity.id
_entity.type
_entity.pdbx_description
1 polymer ?
#
loop_
_entity_poly.entity_id
_entity_poly.type
_entity_poly.pdbx_seq_one_letter_code
_entity_poly.pdbx_strand_id
1 'polypeptide(L)'
;MTEVTRVPIQPIAKGSLTKLWLGVLVAILLGGGLAWAAMPKGLDLDTLVAGTGETPKVGDVVFVKYKGSLAADGTVFDESREIPLPVEGIFPEGSPFPIEEGATIPGFFNGLQQMQKGGKYKLYIPADQAYGAEPPAGAPIPPNADLLFEIEVVEIMSREAFDRNLGILQQAMQKMMPPQGGADGAAPPQGQ
;
A
#
# COMPACT_ATOMS: atom_id res chain seq x y z
N MET A 1 7.43 66.05 48.23
CA MET A 1 6.07 65.90 47.67
C MET A 1 6.19 65.25 46.31
N THR A 2 5.89 63.99 46.22
CA THR A 2 5.97 63.22 45.01
C THR A 2 4.58 63.27 44.31
N GLU A 3 4.51 63.93 43.18
CA GLU A 3 3.33 63.96 42.30
C GLU A 3 3.16 62.64 41.67
N VAL A 4 2.06 61.93 41.95
CA VAL A 4 1.66 60.69 41.33
C VAL A 4 0.93 61.05 40.02
N THR A 5 1.61 60.94 38.88
CA THR A 5 1.02 61.13 37.56
C THR A 5 0.02 60.00 37.28
N ARG A 6 -1.28 60.29 37.39
CA ARG A 6 -2.35 59.37 37.00
C ARG A 6 -2.47 59.36 35.49
N VAL A 7 -2.07 58.25 34.87
CA VAL A 7 -2.34 58.00 33.46
C VAL A 7 -3.83 57.71 33.29
N PRO A 8 -4.57 58.48 32.49
CA PRO A 8 -5.98 58.21 32.27
C PRO A 8 -6.15 56.93 31.41
N ILE A 9 -6.77 55.92 32.03
CA ILE A 9 -7.18 54.70 31.31
C ILE A 9 -8.36 55.08 30.41
N GLN A 10 -8.15 55.11 29.12
CA GLN A 10 -9.23 55.38 28.17
C GLN A 10 -10.22 54.20 28.14
N PRO A 11 -11.54 54.47 28.22
CA PRO A 11 -12.54 53.40 28.13
C PRO A 11 -12.55 52.75 26.75
N ILE A 12 -12.56 51.41 26.74
CA ILE A 12 -12.60 50.60 25.51
C ILE A 12 -13.86 50.95 24.74
N ALA A 13 -13.72 51.36 23.47
CA ALA A 13 -14.83 51.73 22.61
C ALA A 13 -15.83 50.57 22.47
N LYS A 14 -17.14 50.89 22.63
CA LYS A 14 -18.22 49.90 22.43
C LYS A 14 -18.13 49.30 21.03
N GLY A 15 -17.93 47.98 20.93
CA GLY A 15 -17.76 47.24 19.66
C GLY A 15 -16.31 46.82 19.37
N SER A 16 -15.31 47.30 20.08
CA SER A 16 -13.91 46.87 19.93
C SER A 16 -13.70 45.41 20.33
N LEU A 17 -14.34 44.96 21.41
CA LEU A 17 -14.35 43.56 21.86
C LEU A 17 -14.96 42.63 20.84
N THR A 18 -16.07 43.01 20.21
CA THR A 18 -16.73 42.18 19.17
C THR A 18 -15.83 42.01 17.96
N LYS A 19 -15.16 43.08 17.50
CA LYS A 19 -14.20 43.00 16.39
C LYS A 19 -12.99 42.16 16.73
N LEU A 20 -12.50 42.24 17.97
CA LEU A 20 -11.38 41.42 18.44
C LEU A 20 -11.75 39.94 18.49
N TRP A 21 -12.92 39.61 19.03
CA TRP A 21 -13.41 38.22 19.09
C TRP A 21 -13.71 37.68 17.68
N LEU A 22 -14.22 38.50 16.78
CA LEU A 22 -14.41 38.10 15.36
C LEU A 22 -13.06 37.80 14.71
N GLY A 23 -12.04 38.63 14.94
CA GLY A 23 -10.68 38.37 14.44
C GLY A 23 -10.06 37.10 14.98
N VAL A 24 -10.25 36.81 16.28
CA VAL A 24 -9.78 35.58 16.93
C VAL A 24 -10.50 34.34 16.34
N LEU A 25 -11.82 34.41 16.13
CA LEU A 25 -12.57 33.30 15.50
C LEU A 25 -12.11 33.03 14.08
N VAL A 26 -11.89 34.08 13.26
CA VAL A 26 -11.36 33.93 11.90
C VAL A 26 -9.95 33.32 11.92
N ALA A 27 -9.08 33.75 12.83
CA ALA A 27 -7.74 33.20 12.96
C ALA A 27 -7.75 31.72 13.39
N ILE A 28 -8.66 31.33 14.31
CA ILE A 28 -8.85 29.94 14.72
C ILE A 28 -9.38 29.09 13.58
N LEU A 29 -10.36 29.58 12.80
CA LEU A 29 -10.91 28.89 11.65
C LEU A 29 -9.86 28.69 10.53
N LEU A 30 -9.08 29.73 10.23
CA LEU A 30 -8.01 29.65 9.22
C LEU A 30 -6.86 28.77 9.72
N GLY A 31 -6.40 28.97 10.96
CA GLY A 31 -5.33 28.15 11.56
C GLY A 31 -5.74 26.70 11.75
N GLY A 32 -6.96 26.46 12.24
CA GLY A 32 -7.51 25.12 12.41
C GLY A 32 -7.75 24.41 11.06
N GLY A 33 -8.23 25.12 10.07
CA GLY A 33 -8.41 24.61 8.72
C GLY A 33 -7.09 24.22 8.05
N LEU A 34 -6.06 25.05 8.17
CA LEU A 34 -4.72 24.74 7.66
C LEU A 34 -4.07 23.57 8.42
N ALA A 35 -4.21 23.52 9.75
CA ALA A 35 -3.69 22.42 10.56
C ALA A 35 -4.39 21.10 10.21
N TRP A 36 -5.70 21.11 10.01
CA TRP A 36 -6.45 19.92 9.60
C TRP A 36 -6.07 19.44 8.19
N ALA A 37 -5.85 20.35 7.25
CA ALA A 37 -5.40 20.02 5.90
C ALA A 37 -3.94 19.48 5.86
N ALA A 38 -3.13 19.84 6.87
CA ALA A 38 -1.75 19.39 7.01
C ALA A 38 -1.60 18.14 7.90
N MET A 39 -2.70 17.61 8.45
CA MET A 39 -2.63 16.34 9.20
C MET A 39 -2.24 15.22 8.24
N PRO A 40 -1.18 14.41 8.57
CA PRO A 40 -0.86 13.24 7.80
C PRO A 40 -2.10 12.34 7.76
N LYS A 41 -2.55 12.01 6.56
CA LYS A 41 -3.61 11.03 6.39
C LYS A 41 -3.03 9.68 6.80
N GLY A 42 -3.71 8.99 7.73
CA GLY A 42 -3.34 7.64 8.11
C GLY A 42 -3.66 6.64 6.98
N LEU A 43 -3.28 5.38 7.20
CA LEU A 43 -3.77 4.26 6.41
C LEU A 43 -5.30 4.25 6.46
N ASP A 44 -5.95 4.24 5.30
CA ASP A 44 -7.42 4.22 5.22
C ASP A 44 -7.88 3.06 4.34
N LEU A 45 -8.85 2.28 4.83
CA LEU A 45 -9.38 1.10 4.18
C LEU A 45 -10.89 1.21 4.00
N ASP A 46 -11.30 1.55 2.81
CA ASP A 46 -12.71 1.57 2.41
C ASP A 46 -13.15 0.18 1.92
N THR A 47 -14.21 -0.35 2.48
CA THR A 47 -14.82 -1.62 2.04
C THR A 47 -15.87 -1.35 0.96
N LEU A 48 -15.56 -1.70 -0.28
CA LEU A 48 -16.49 -1.57 -1.42
C LEU A 48 -17.49 -2.74 -1.47
N VAL A 49 -16.97 -3.96 -1.23
CA VAL A 49 -17.74 -5.18 -1.10
C VAL A 49 -17.19 -5.96 0.09
N ALA A 50 -18.05 -6.27 1.05
CA ALA A 50 -17.62 -7.05 2.21
C ALA A 50 -17.30 -8.48 1.81
N GLY A 51 -16.15 -9.00 2.24
CA GLY A 51 -15.83 -10.41 2.16
C GLY A 51 -16.63 -11.22 3.18
N THR A 52 -16.71 -12.50 2.96
CA THR A 52 -17.44 -13.44 3.86
C THR A 52 -16.50 -14.50 4.45
N GLY A 53 -15.25 -14.51 4.03
CA GLY A 53 -14.23 -15.47 4.47
C GLY A 53 -13.44 -15.01 5.69
N GLU A 54 -12.40 -15.76 5.99
CA GLU A 54 -11.46 -15.42 7.06
C GLU A 54 -10.58 -14.22 6.66
N THR A 55 -9.99 -13.57 7.65
CA THR A 55 -8.90 -12.61 7.48
C THR A 55 -7.57 -13.34 7.46
N PRO A 56 -6.59 -12.90 6.66
CA PRO A 56 -5.29 -13.54 6.60
C PRO A 56 -4.51 -13.36 7.90
N LYS A 57 -3.72 -14.37 8.26
CA LYS A 57 -2.81 -14.36 9.40
C LYS A 57 -1.37 -14.20 8.92
N VAL A 58 -0.51 -13.74 9.81
CA VAL A 58 0.95 -13.73 9.53
C VAL A 58 1.40 -15.14 9.19
N GLY A 59 2.09 -15.29 8.08
CA GLY A 59 2.51 -16.57 7.51
C GLY A 59 1.62 -17.08 6.37
N ASP A 60 0.40 -16.56 6.20
CA ASP A 60 -0.44 -16.93 5.07
C ASP A 60 0.03 -16.24 3.77
N VAL A 61 -0.46 -16.73 2.64
CA VAL A 61 -0.30 -16.11 1.32
C VAL A 61 -1.68 -15.71 0.80
N VAL A 62 -1.85 -14.42 0.52
CA VAL A 62 -3.10 -13.87 -0.01
C VAL A 62 -2.99 -13.68 -1.50
N PHE A 63 -3.95 -14.22 -2.24
CA PHE A 63 -4.08 -14.01 -3.68
C PHE A 63 -5.04 -12.86 -3.93
N VAL A 64 -4.54 -11.81 -4.57
CA VAL A 64 -5.33 -10.61 -4.85
C VAL A 64 -5.25 -10.21 -6.32
N LYS A 65 -6.37 -9.69 -6.82
CA LYS A 65 -6.37 -8.85 -8.02
C LYS A 65 -6.30 -7.41 -7.54
N TYR A 66 -5.34 -6.65 -8.04
CA TYR A 66 -5.14 -5.29 -7.60
C TYR A 66 -4.82 -4.34 -8.74
N LYS A 67 -5.10 -3.07 -8.50
CA LYS A 67 -4.69 -1.96 -9.33
C LYS A 67 -4.14 -0.85 -8.44
N GLY A 68 -2.87 -0.52 -8.61
CA GLY A 68 -2.19 0.54 -7.89
C GLY A 68 -2.13 1.82 -8.70
N SER A 69 -2.53 2.93 -8.10
CA SER A 69 -2.51 4.26 -8.71
C SER A 69 -1.98 5.30 -7.74
N LEU A 70 -1.49 6.41 -8.26
CA LEU A 70 -1.13 7.58 -7.47
C LEU A 70 -2.41 8.23 -6.92
N ALA A 71 -2.44 8.54 -5.62
CA ALA A 71 -3.61 9.16 -5.00
C ALA A 71 -3.86 10.60 -5.51
N ALA A 72 -2.83 11.27 -6.04
CA ALA A 72 -2.90 12.66 -6.48
C ALA A 72 -3.67 12.84 -7.79
N ASP A 73 -3.47 11.96 -8.77
CA ASP A 73 -3.98 12.11 -10.14
C ASP A 73 -4.59 10.84 -10.74
N GLY A 74 -4.53 9.72 -10.00
CA GLY A 74 -5.04 8.42 -10.46
C GLY A 74 -4.16 7.73 -11.50
N THR A 75 -2.94 8.20 -11.74
CA THR A 75 -1.99 7.54 -12.66
C THR A 75 -1.70 6.13 -12.18
N VAL A 76 -2.01 5.13 -13.00
CA VAL A 76 -1.77 3.72 -12.70
C VAL A 76 -0.28 3.42 -12.84
N PHE A 77 0.34 2.87 -11.79
CA PHE A 77 1.75 2.50 -11.81
C PHE A 77 1.96 0.99 -11.81
N ASP A 78 0.98 0.22 -11.32
CA ASP A 78 1.05 -1.24 -11.30
C ASP A 78 -0.34 -1.86 -11.25
N GLU A 79 -0.47 -3.08 -11.81
CA GLU A 79 -1.70 -3.86 -11.75
C GLU A 79 -1.39 -5.36 -11.80
N SER A 80 -2.25 -6.16 -11.17
CA SER A 80 -2.12 -7.61 -11.21
C SER A 80 -2.34 -8.13 -12.63
N ARG A 81 -1.44 -9.04 -13.07
CA ARG A 81 -1.55 -9.71 -14.37
C ARG A 81 -1.84 -11.19 -14.14
N GLU A 82 -2.73 -11.73 -14.94
CA GLU A 82 -2.94 -13.17 -14.96
C GLU A 82 -1.77 -13.81 -15.71
N ILE A 83 -1.01 -14.63 -15.00
CA ILE A 83 0.09 -15.40 -15.58
C ILE A 83 -0.46 -16.80 -15.87
N PRO A 84 -0.54 -17.23 -17.14
CA PRO A 84 -0.96 -18.59 -17.46
C PRO A 84 0.07 -19.58 -16.90
N LEU A 85 -0.38 -20.41 -15.96
CA LEU A 85 0.46 -21.45 -15.37
C LEU A 85 0.35 -22.74 -16.19
N PRO A 86 1.42 -23.52 -16.33
CA PRO A 86 1.42 -24.77 -17.08
C PRO A 86 0.56 -25.87 -16.47
N VAL A 87 0.08 -25.67 -15.25
CA VAL A 87 -0.82 -26.58 -14.56
C VAL A 87 -1.99 -25.77 -14.01
N GLU A 88 -3.17 -26.02 -14.55
CA GLU A 88 -4.40 -25.35 -14.12
C GLU A 88 -4.83 -25.78 -12.71
N GLY A 89 -5.40 -24.86 -11.96
CA GLY A 89 -6.04 -25.13 -10.66
C GLY A 89 -5.09 -25.35 -9.48
N ILE A 90 -3.77 -25.23 -9.66
CA ILE A 90 -2.81 -25.33 -8.54
C ILE A 90 -2.84 -24.05 -7.68
N PHE A 91 -2.91 -22.91 -8.33
CA PHE A 91 -3.02 -21.61 -7.66
C PHE A 91 -4.30 -20.89 -8.06
N PRO A 92 -4.88 -20.12 -7.15
CA PRO A 92 -5.96 -19.19 -7.45
C PRO A 92 -5.51 -18.13 -8.46
N GLU A 93 -6.48 -17.45 -9.06
CA GLU A 93 -6.22 -16.26 -9.85
C GLU A 93 -5.67 -15.13 -8.99
N GLY A 94 -4.94 -14.20 -9.64
CA GLY A 94 -4.35 -13.04 -8.97
C GLY A 94 -2.89 -13.21 -8.59
N SER A 95 -2.34 -12.19 -7.98
CA SER A 95 -0.94 -12.17 -7.54
C SER A 95 -0.82 -12.62 -6.08
N PRO A 96 0.11 -13.53 -5.75
CA PRO A 96 0.35 -13.98 -4.39
C PRO A 96 1.17 -12.96 -3.60
N PHE A 97 0.68 -12.60 -2.41
CA PHE A 97 1.39 -11.77 -1.44
C PHE A 97 1.53 -12.51 -0.11
N PRO A 98 2.75 -12.80 0.32
CA PRO A 98 2.96 -13.38 1.64
C PRO A 98 2.68 -12.34 2.73
N ILE A 99 1.95 -12.72 3.77
CA ILE A 99 1.71 -11.89 4.95
C ILE A 99 2.92 -12.01 5.88
N GLU A 100 4.00 -11.37 5.48
CA GLU A 100 5.27 -11.33 6.21
C GLU A 100 5.76 -9.89 6.29
N GLU A 101 6.30 -9.51 7.45
CA GLU A 101 6.86 -8.17 7.64
C GLU A 101 8.05 -7.95 6.70
N GLY A 102 8.05 -6.85 5.97
CA GLY A 102 9.09 -6.52 5.01
C GLY A 102 8.96 -7.17 3.62
N ALA A 103 7.98 -8.06 3.40
CA ALA A 103 7.70 -8.63 2.08
C ALA A 103 7.09 -7.61 1.10
N THR A 104 6.35 -6.63 1.64
CA THR A 104 5.71 -5.54 0.89
C THR A 104 5.88 -4.22 1.65
N ILE A 105 5.39 -3.11 1.07
CA ILE A 105 5.35 -1.83 1.77
C ILE A 105 4.47 -1.93 3.02
N PRO A 106 4.83 -1.23 4.12
CA PRO A 106 4.15 -1.40 5.42
C PRO A 106 2.65 -1.17 5.36
N GLY A 107 2.20 -0.16 4.61
CA GLY A 107 0.77 0.13 4.47
C GLY A 107 0.00 -0.98 3.75
N PHE A 108 0.59 -1.62 2.74
CA PHE A 108 -0.04 -2.73 2.03
C PHE A 108 -0.14 -3.99 2.92
N PHE A 109 0.94 -4.32 3.63
CA PHE A 109 0.95 -5.40 4.62
C PHE A 109 -0.14 -5.22 5.70
N ASN A 110 -0.21 -4.02 6.31
CA ASN A 110 -1.20 -3.71 7.34
C ASN A 110 -2.64 -3.70 6.78
N GLY A 111 -2.81 -3.26 5.54
CA GLY A 111 -4.10 -3.26 4.85
C GLY A 111 -4.61 -4.67 4.57
N LEU A 112 -3.76 -5.54 4.01
CA LEU A 112 -4.14 -6.92 3.69
C LEU A 112 -4.63 -7.70 4.91
N GLN A 113 -4.04 -7.50 6.09
CA GLN A 113 -4.46 -8.18 7.32
C GLN A 113 -5.87 -7.83 7.79
N GLN A 114 -6.45 -6.74 7.30
CA GLN A 114 -7.80 -6.30 7.65
C GLN A 114 -8.86 -6.72 6.61
N MET A 115 -8.41 -7.28 5.48
CA MET A 115 -9.29 -7.67 4.38
C MET A 115 -9.76 -9.12 4.56
N GLN A 116 -10.96 -9.42 4.06
CA GLN A 116 -11.53 -10.76 4.09
C GLN A 116 -11.58 -11.35 2.68
N LYS A 117 -11.46 -12.67 2.59
CA LYS A 117 -11.62 -13.41 1.33
C LYS A 117 -12.95 -13.08 0.66
N GLY A 118 -12.91 -12.84 -0.65
CA GLY A 118 -14.06 -12.49 -1.49
C GLY A 118 -14.48 -11.03 -1.41
N GLY A 119 -13.77 -10.20 -0.61
CA GLY A 119 -14.05 -8.78 -0.49
C GLY A 119 -13.34 -7.94 -1.54
N LYS A 120 -13.91 -6.73 -1.79
CA LYS A 120 -13.29 -5.69 -2.61
C LYS A 120 -13.08 -4.45 -1.76
N TYR A 121 -11.89 -3.91 -1.85
CA TYR A 121 -11.42 -2.85 -0.97
C TYR A 121 -10.71 -1.75 -1.75
N LYS A 122 -10.75 -0.55 -1.19
CA LYS A 122 -9.96 0.57 -1.64
C LYS A 122 -9.05 0.98 -0.50
N LEU A 123 -7.76 0.83 -0.69
CA LEU A 123 -6.73 1.05 0.31
C LEU A 123 -5.93 2.30 -0.05
N TYR A 124 -6.02 3.34 0.79
CA TYR A 124 -5.16 4.51 0.72
C TYR A 124 -3.94 4.31 1.62
N ILE A 125 -2.77 4.47 1.07
CA ILE A 125 -1.49 4.32 1.76
C ILE A 125 -0.74 5.64 1.69
N PRO A 126 -0.50 6.33 2.82
CA PRO A 126 0.29 7.54 2.84
C PRO A 126 1.76 7.22 2.53
N ALA A 127 2.48 8.20 2.02
CA ALA A 127 3.85 8.06 1.54
C ALA A 127 4.83 7.45 2.56
N ASP A 128 4.67 7.76 3.83
CA ASP A 128 5.50 7.25 4.95
C ASP A 128 5.30 5.75 5.20
N GLN A 129 4.17 5.18 4.79
CA GLN A 129 3.87 3.74 4.83
C GLN A 129 3.95 3.07 3.45
N ALA A 130 4.35 3.83 2.43
CA ALA A 130 4.58 3.40 1.06
C ALA A 130 6.09 3.37 0.74
N TYR A 131 6.50 4.04 -0.31
CA TYR A 131 7.90 4.10 -0.74
C TYR A 131 8.67 5.31 -0.19
N GLY A 132 8.02 6.25 0.47
CA GLY A 132 8.62 7.45 1.05
C GLY A 132 9.38 8.29 0.03
N ALA A 133 10.56 8.77 0.44
CA ALA A 133 11.42 9.61 -0.40
C ALA A 133 12.19 8.85 -1.50
N GLU A 134 12.26 7.50 -1.41
CA GLU A 134 13.07 6.65 -2.28
C GLU A 134 12.23 5.59 -2.99
N PRO A 135 11.42 5.96 -3.99
CA PRO A 135 10.65 4.99 -4.76
C PRO A 135 11.57 4.08 -5.60
N PRO A 136 11.10 2.89 -6.01
CA PRO A 136 11.87 1.96 -6.83
C PRO A 136 12.31 2.61 -8.13
N ALA A 137 13.58 2.38 -8.51
CA ALA A 137 14.14 2.92 -9.74
C ALA A 137 13.36 2.41 -10.97
N GLY A 138 12.90 3.35 -11.80
CA GLY A 138 12.13 3.05 -13.02
C GLY A 138 10.62 2.90 -12.81
N ALA A 139 10.12 2.93 -11.59
CA ALA A 139 8.68 3.02 -11.35
C ALA A 139 8.18 4.45 -11.58
N PRO A 140 6.98 4.65 -12.17
CA PRO A 140 6.40 5.97 -12.37
C PRO A 140 5.78 6.52 -11.07
N ILE A 141 6.50 6.42 -9.95
CA ILE A 141 6.08 6.84 -8.61
C ILE A 141 6.98 7.99 -8.17
N PRO A 142 6.43 9.20 -7.96
CA PRO A 142 7.20 10.32 -7.43
C PRO A 142 7.65 10.09 -5.98
N PRO A 143 8.75 10.73 -5.52
CA PRO A 143 9.09 10.76 -4.11
C PRO A 143 7.95 11.31 -3.25
N ASN A 144 7.72 10.69 -2.09
CA ASN A 144 6.66 11.05 -1.14
C ASN A 144 5.23 11.04 -1.75
N ALA A 145 4.98 10.14 -2.69
CA ALA A 145 3.65 9.95 -3.27
C ALA A 145 2.79 9.06 -2.37
N ASP A 146 1.57 9.52 -2.11
CA ASP A 146 0.53 8.70 -1.53
C ASP A 146 -0.03 7.75 -2.59
N LEU A 147 -0.34 6.53 -2.19
CA LEU A 147 -0.80 5.49 -3.09
C LEU A 147 -2.24 5.10 -2.82
N LEU A 148 -2.92 4.68 -3.87
CA LEU A 148 -4.28 4.19 -3.82
C LEU A 148 -4.33 2.83 -4.52
N PHE A 149 -4.78 1.81 -3.80
CA PHE A 149 -4.96 0.47 -4.33
C PHE A 149 -6.44 0.10 -4.34
N GLU A 150 -6.92 -0.40 -5.46
CA GLU A 150 -8.16 -1.16 -5.55
C GLU A 150 -7.80 -2.64 -5.51
N ILE A 151 -8.34 -3.38 -4.52
CA ILE A 151 -7.92 -4.75 -4.21
C ILE A 151 -9.14 -5.65 -4.12
N GLU A 152 -9.11 -6.77 -4.83
CA GLU A 152 -10.05 -7.86 -4.69
C GLU A 152 -9.32 -9.07 -4.10
N VAL A 153 -9.72 -9.53 -2.92
CA VAL A 153 -9.14 -10.71 -2.27
C VAL A 153 -9.79 -11.96 -2.84
N VAL A 154 -9.04 -12.71 -3.63
CA VAL A 154 -9.53 -13.92 -4.30
C VAL A 154 -9.49 -15.12 -3.36
N GLU A 155 -8.32 -15.37 -2.75
CA GLU A 155 -8.10 -16.54 -1.90
C GLU A 155 -7.07 -16.24 -0.82
N ILE A 156 -7.16 -16.95 0.29
CA ILE A 156 -6.16 -16.98 1.37
C ILE A 156 -5.69 -18.41 1.52
N MET A 157 -4.41 -18.64 1.41
CA MET A 157 -3.80 -19.97 1.44
C MET A 157 -2.75 -20.03 2.56
N SER A 158 -2.72 -21.13 3.32
CA SER A 158 -1.65 -21.30 4.31
C SER A 158 -0.30 -21.48 3.62
N ARG A 159 0.79 -21.14 4.32
CA ARG A 159 2.15 -21.26 3.79
C ARG A 159 2.46 -22.69 3.37
N GLU A 160 2.07 -23.69 4.17
CA GLU A 160 2.32 -25.09 3.83
C GLU A 160 1.60 -25.53 2.56
N ALA A 161 0.37 -25.03 2.34
CA ALA A 161 -0.38 -25.32 1.12
C ALA A 161 0.28 -24.64 -0.09
N PHE A 162 0.72 -23.40 0.05
CA PHE A 162 1.42 -22.66 -0.98
C PHE A 162 2.73 -23.35 -1.39
N ASP A 163 3.59 -23.72 -0.42
CA ASP A 163 4.88 -24.37 -0.66
C ASP A 163 4.70 -25.75 -1.32
N ARG A 164 3.70 -26.51 -0.87
CA ARG A 164 3.33 -27.78 -1.52
C ARG A 164 2.95 -27.60 -2.99
N ASN A 165 2.10 -26.62 -3.28
CA ASN A 165 1.65 -26.31 -4.62
C ASN A 165 2.80 -25.81 -5.52
N LEU A 166 3.71 -25.01 -4.94
CA LEU A 166 4.92 -24.55 -5.60
C LEU A 166 5.82 -25.74 -5.99
N GLY A 167 5.98 -26.73 -5.10
CA GLY A 167 6.71 -27.98 -5.40
C GLY A 167 6.11 -28.76 -6.55
N ILE A 168 4.78 -28.87 -6.62
CA ILE A 168 4.07 -29.52 -7.74
C ILE A 168 4.33 -28.78 -9.05
N LEU A 169 4.23 -27.44 -9.03
CA LEU A 169 4.50 -26.60 -10.20
C LEU A 169 5.94 -26.78 -10.70
N GLN A 170 6.92 -26.76 -9.80
CA GLN A 170 8.33 -26.97 -10.14
C GLN A 170 8.57 -28.33 -10.78
N GLN A 171 7.98 -29.41 -10.26
CA GLN A 171 8.08 -30.74 -10.85
C GLN A 171 7.44 -30.82 -12.23
N ALA A 172 6.31 -30.15 -12.44
CA ALA A 172 5.64 -30.07 -13.74
C ALA A 172 6.51 -29.33 -14.77
N MET A 173 7.10 -28.21 -14.36
CA MET A 173 8.01 -27.44 -15.22
C MET A 173 9.26 -28.25 -15.60
N GLN A 174 9.86 -29.01 -14.67
CA GLN A 174 11.01 -29.87 -14.96
C GLN A 174 10.66 -30.96 -15.98
N LYS A 175 9.46 -31.54 -15.91
CA LYS A 175 9.01 -32.54 -16.87
C LYS A 175 8.74 -31.97 -18.26
N MET A 176 8.41 -30.70 -18.36
CA MET A 176 8.18 -30.00 -19.64
C MET A 176 9.48 -29.49 -20.28
N MET A 177 10.56 -29.33 -19.53
CA MET A 177 11.87 -29.00 -20.08
C MET A 177 12.44 -30.27 -20.73
N PRO A 178 12.82 -30.25 -22.03
CA PRO A 178 13.51 -31.39 -22.63
C PRO A 178 14.80 -31.62 -21.82
N PRO A 179 15.22 -32.90 -21.63
CA PRO A 179 16.47 -33.21 -20.97
C PRO A 179 17.58 -32.42 -21.70
N GLN A 180 18.23 -31.52 -21.00
CA GLN A 180 19.44 -30.88 -21.51
C GLN A 180 20.42 -32.01 -21.75
N GLY A 181 20.60 -32.35 -23.05
CA GLY A 181 21.47 -33.42 -23.46
C GLY A 181 22.83 -33.18 -22.85
N GLY A 182 23.28 -34.17 -22.10
CA GLY A 182 24.65 -34.23 -21.64
C GLY A 182 25.53 -34.03 -22.86
N ALA A 183 26.32 -32.98 -22.85
CA ALA A 183 27.49 -32.86 -23.70
C ALA A 183 28.48 -33.95 -23.21
N ASP A 184 28.16 -35.21 -23.53
CA ASP A 184 29.14 -36.27 -23.43
C ASP A 184 30.27 -35.91 -24.44
N GLY A 185 31.42 -35.75 -23.84
CA GLY A 185 32.65 -35.38 -24.50
C GLY A 185 32.94 -36.16 -25.77
N ALA A 186 32.76 -35.49 -26.87
CA ALA A 186 33.52 -35.85 -28.07
C ALA A 186 34.96 -35.43 -27.85
N ALA A 187 35.80 -36.37 -27.39
CA ALA A 187 37.24 -36.22 -27.44
C ALA A 187 37.66 -35.94 -28.87
N PRO A 188 38.56 -34.98 -29.17
CA PRO A 188 39.02 -34.75 -30.49
C PRO A 188 39.87 -35.96 -30.96
N PRO A 189 39.73 -36.42 -32.25
CA PRO A 189 40.54 -37.51 -32.80
C PRO A 189 42.01 -37.08 -32.81
N GLN A 190 42.87 -37.85 -32.13
CA GLN A 190 44.27 -37.72 -32.23
C GLN A 190 44.69 -38.24 -33.62
N GLY A 191 45.08 -37.31 -34.52
CA GLY A 191 45.68 -37.65 -35.82
C GLY A 191 47.08 -38.20 -35.65
N GLN A 192 47.33 -39.27 -36.34
CA GLN A 192 48.68 -39.75 -36.66
C GLN A 192 49.26 -38.90 -37.78
#